data_17379c13f778d72adae024aa028dc5e9
#
_entry.id   17379c13f778d72adae024aa028dc5e9
#
_cell.length_a   1.000
_cell.length_b   1.000
_cell.length_c   1.000
_cell.angle_alpha   90.00
_cell.angle_beta   90.00
_cell.angle_gamma   90.00
#
_symmetry.space_group_name_H-M   'P 1'
#
loop_
_entity.id
_entity.type
_entity.pdbx_description
1 polymer ?
#
loop_
_entity_poly.entity_id
_entity_poly.type
_entity_poly.pdbx_seq_one_letter_code
_entity_poly.pdbx_strand_id
1 'polypeptide(L)'
;MLSKKAYNQVQRYVLEHSRLGIPVMMSSECPHGHQALDGYLLPVNLLAGATFDPAMVRAAYRVSGRQLQNMGVDFALMSMLDVLRDPRWGRSEECYSEDPYLSARMAEAAVIGMQESGPEVVAKHFAAQGEGTGGVNASAARIGERELREIHFPPAAAAIKAGAKGIMAAYNEIDGVYCHANRWLLNDVIRKEMGFDGIVMSDGVAIDQLDSMTGDNVVSGALALQSGVDVGLWDEAFGKLEEAVRRGLVKEAQIDQAVLRVLTLKFERGLFEHPYLEEEGEIHMDYAQNPESVQLAREGLVILQNKNQVLPFWENQASGKKIAVVGPNADDLYNQLGDYTPPLRRDDGITVLDGMKLIFKESDIRFLQGCYLRKRDENLLKEAVEVCSHPAGY
;
A
#
# COMPACT_ATOMS: atom_id res chain seq x y z
N MET A 1 -6.19 -15.73 -5.74
CA MET A 1 -6.48 -16.07 -4.32
C MET A 1 -5.46 -17.06 -3.85
N LEU A 2 -4.66 -16.70 -2.87
CA LEU A 2 -3.85 -17.66 -2.14
C LEU A 2 -4.76 -18.29 -1.07
N SER A 3 -4.86 -19.61 -1.04
CA SER A 3 -5.43 -20.36 0.06
C SER A 3 -4.32 -21.20 0.67
N LYS A 4 -4.45 -21.65 1.90
CA LYS A 4 -3.50 -22.57 2.55
C LYS A 4 -3.16 -23.76 1.65
N LYS A 5 -4.16 -24.31 0.97
CA LYS A 5 -3.97 -25.42 0.01
C LYS A 5 -3.11 -25.01 -1.19
N ALA A 6 -3.37 -23.84 -1.79
CA ALA A 6 -2.58 -23.34 -2.91
C ALA A 6 -1.14 -23.02 -2.47
N TYR A 7 -0.97 -22.39 -1.30
CA TYR A 7 0.34 -22.17 -0.69
C TYR A 7 1.11 -23.47 -0.55
N ASN A 8 0.50 -24.49 0.07
CA ASN A 8 1.14 -25.79 0.27
C ASN A 8 1.48 -26.50 -1.05
N GLN A 9 0.66 -26.35 -2.09
CA GLN A 9 0.97 -26.89 -3.43
C GLN A 9 2.19 -26.23 -4.03
N VAL A 10 2.33 -24.90 -3.94
CA VAL A 10 3.49 -24.18 -4.44
C VAL A 10 4.74 -24.54 -3.64
N GLN A 11 4.65 -24.58 -2.31
CA GLN A 11 5.76 -25.00 -1.45
C GLN A 11 6.25 -26.40 -1.81
N ARG A 12 5.34 -27.35 -1.93
CA ARG A 12 5.68 -28.73 -2.32
C ARG A 12 6.36 -28.79 -3.68
N TYR A 13 5.80 -28.11 -4.66
CA TYR A 13 6.39 -28.05 -6.00
C TYR A 13 7.83 -27.51 -5.96
N VAL A 14 8.06 -26.42 -5.25
CA VAL A 14 9.39 -25.81 -5.17
C VAL A 14 10.38 -26.70 -4.41
N LEU A 15 9.96 -27.30 -3.30
CA LEU A 15 10.82 -28.21 -2.52
C LEU A 15 11.22 -29.45 -3.31
N GLU A 16 10.31 -30.02 -4.11
CA GLU A 16 10.54 -31.24 -4.87
C GLU A 16 11.27 -31.02 -6.22
N HIS A 17 11.08 -29.84 -6.85
CA HIS A 17 11.53 -29.61 -8.24
C HIS A 17 12.61 -28.53 -8.38
N SER A 18 12.89 -27.72 -7.35
CA SER A 18 13.99 -26.76 -7.43
C SER A 18 15.34 -27.42 -7.08
N ARG A 19 16.41 -26.85 -7.61
CA ARG A 19 17.79 -27.40 -7.45
C ARG A 19 18.20 -27.63 -6.00
N LEU A 20 17.77 -26.77 -5.08
CA LEU A 20 18.20 -26.78 -3.68
C LEU A 20 17.08 -27.13 -2.70
N GLY A 21 15.83 -27.25 -3.16
CA GLY A 21 14.70 -27.51 -2.27
C GLY A 21 14.52 -26.47 -1.18
N ILE A 22 14.78 -25.20 -1.47
CA ILE A 22 14.62 -24.09 -0.50
C ILE A 22 13.17 -23.61 -0.56
N PRO A 23 12.45 -23.53 0.58
CA PRO A 23 11.07 -23.06 0.61
C PRO A 23 10.95 -21.61 0.16
N VAL A 24 9.83 -21.26 -0.46
CA VAL A 24 9.55 -19.88 -0.90
C VAL A 24 8.88 -19.08 0.21
N MET A 25 9.05 -17.75 0.16
CA MET A 25 8.23 -16.80 0.90
C MET A 25 7.27 -16.14 -0.08
N MET A 26 5.98 -16.10 0.27
CA MET A 26 4.95 -15.48 -0.54
C MET A 26 4.73 -14.04 -0.08
N SER A 27 4.69 -13.11 -1.04
CA SER A 27 4.36 -11.72 -0.78
C SER A 27 3.00 -11.34 -1.35
N SER A 28 2.36 -10.35 -0.75
CA SER A 28 1.15 -9.73 -1.28
C SER A 28 1.11 -8.25 -0.95
N GLU A 29 0.50 -7.48 -1.84
CA GLU A 29 0.17 -6.08 -1.57
C GLU A 29 -0.88 -5.98 -0.47
N CYS A 30 -0.63 -5.09 0.49
CA CYS A 30 -1.52 -4.90 1.63
C CYS A 30 -1.55 -3.45 2.18
N PRO A 31 -1.47 -2.41 1.36
CA PRO A 31 -1.58 -1.04 1.86
C PRO A 31 -2.95 -0.74 2.50
N HIS A 32 -4.03 -1.22 1.89
CA HIS A 32 -5.41 -0.95 2.32
C HIS A 32 -6.19 -2.26 2.54
N GLY A 33 -5.55 -3.22 3.22
CA GLY A 33 -6.00 -4.60 3.35
C GLY A 33 -5.40 -5.51 2.28
N HIS A 34 -5.65 -6.81 2.38
CA HIS A 34 -5.09 -7.80 1.46
C HIS A 34 -5.64 -7.64 0.05
N GLN A 35 -4.80 -7.30 -0.92
CA GLN A 35 -5.20 -7.11 -2.33
C GLN A 35 -5.52 -8.46 -3.02
N ALA A 36 -6.51 -9.14 -2.52
CA ALA A 36 -7.02 -10.39 -3.08
C ALA A 36 -8.54 -10.47 -2.93
N LEU A 37 -9.18 -11.38 -3.67
CA LEU A 37 -10.60 -11.66 -3.49
C LEU A 37 -10.86 -12.07 -2.04
N ASP A 38 -11.96 -11.59 -1.49
CA ASP A 38 -12.37 -11.76 -0.10
C ASP A 38 -11.36 -11.15 0.91
N GLY A 39 -10.52 -10.20 0.44
CA GLY A 39 -9.60 -9.44 1.29
C GLY A 39 -10.33 -8.53 2.26
N TYR A 40 -9.77 -8.37 3.46
CA TYR A 40 -10.21 -7.40 4.45
C TYR A 40 -9.93 -5.99 3.93
N LEU A 41 -10.99 -5.22 3.68
CA LEU A 41 -10.88 -3.86 3.19
C LEU A 41 -10.65 -2.88 4.34
N LEU A 42 -9.59 -2.11 4.24
CA LEU A 42 -9.32 -0.95 5.09
C LEU A 42 -9.58 0.34 4.31
N PRO A 43 -9.95 1.43 5.01
CA PRO A 43 -9.89 2.76 4.41
C PRO A 43 -8.47 3.07 3.93
N VAL A 44 -8.37 3.95 2.92
CA VAL A 44 -7.06 4.42 2.44
C VAL A 44 -6.26 5.09 3.57
N ASN A 45 -4.93 5.02 3.47
CA ASN A 45 -4.05 5.50 4.54
C ASN A 45 -4.24 6.99 4.87
N LEU A 46 -4.57 7.81 3.88
CA LEU A 46 -4.83 9.23 4.12
C LEU A 46 -6.03 9.45 5.08
N LEU A 47 -7.08 8.63 4.93
CA LEU A 47 -8.20 8.66 5.87
C LEU A 47 -7.79 8.07 7.23
N ALA A 48 -7.03 6.97 7.25
CA ALA A 48 -6.51 6.41 8.49
C ALA A 48 -5.61 7.41 9.24
N GLY A 49 -4.79 8.18 8.54
CA GLY A 49 -4.00 9.28 9.11
C GLY A 49 -4.85 10.40 9.71
N ALA A 50 -5.97 10.75 9.06
CA ALA A 50 -6.89 11.76 9.55
C ALA A 50 -7.59 11.41 10.87
N THR A 51 -7.53 10.16 11.32
CA THR A 51 -8.03 9.74 12.65
C THR A 51 -7.14 10.25 13.79
N PHE A 52 -5.85 10.47 13.55
CA PHE A 52 -4.83 10.70 14.59
C PHE A 52 -4.79 9.61 15.66
N ASP A 53 -5.26 8.39 15.34
CA ASP A 53 -5.32 7.24 16.26
C ASP A 53 -4.42 6.07 15.81
N PRO A 54 -3.13 6.07 16.20
CA PRO A 54 -2.23 4.94 15.92
C PRO A 54 -2.69 3.62 16.55
N ALA A 55 -3.43 3.65 17.65
CA ALA A 55 -3.89 2.43 18.30
C ALA A 55 -4.95 1.71 17.46
N MET A 56 -5.86 2.46 16.85
CA MET A 56 -6.85 1.94 15.92
C MET A 56 -6.20 1.42 14.63
N VAL A 57 -5.20 2.13 14.09
CA VAL A 57 -4.41 1.67 12.94
C VAL A 57 -3.75 0.33 13.25
N ARG A 58 -3.08 0.19 14.42
CA ARG A 58 -2.50 -1.09 14.86
C ARG A 58 -3.54 -2.20 14.94
N ALA A 59 -4.71 -1.94 15.51
CA ALA A 59 -5.78 -2.92 15.64
C ALA A 59 -6.28 -3.40 14.26
N ALA A 60 -6.48 -2.48 13.32
CA ALA A 60 -6.94 -2.77 11.96
C ALA A 60 -5.91 -3.60 11.18
N TYR A 61 -4.63 -3.23 11.21
CA TYR A 61 -3.58 -4.02 10.55
C TYR A 61 -3.33 -5.38 11.21
N ARG A 62 -3.58 -5.53 12.50
CA ARG A 62 -3.56 -6.85 13.16
C ARG A 62 -4.65 -7.78 12.61
N VAL A 63 -5.84 -7.26 12.29
CA VAL A 63 -6.90 -8.05 11.63
C VAL A 63 -6.47 -8.44 10.22
N SER A 64 -5.95 -7.50 9.45
CA SER A 64 -5.44 -7.76 8.11
C SER A 64 -4.29 -8.79 8.12
N GLY A 65 -3.37 -8.67 9.09
CA GLY A 65 -2.26 -9.62 9.24
C GLY A 65 -2.73 -11.06 9.54
N ARG A 66 -3.74 -11.24 10.38
CA ARG A 66 -4.35 -12.57 10.61
C ARG A 66 -4.91 -13.17 9.32
N GLN A 67 -5.54 -12.36 8.47
CA GLN A 67 -6.03 -12.82 7.19
C GLN A 67 -4.89 -13.26 6.26
N LEU A 68 -3.86 -12.44 6.14
CA LEU A 68 -2.66 -12.75 5.35
C LEU A 68 -2.00 -14.06 5.82
N GLN A 69 -1.82 -14.23 7.13
CA GLN A 69 -1.29 -15.45 7.72
C GLN A 69 -2.14 -16.68 7.36
N ASN A 70 -3.46 -16.56 7.43
CA ASN A 70 -4.37 -17.65 7.05
C ASN A 70 -4.37 -17.97 5.56
N MET A 71 -3.97 -17.03 4.72
CA MET A 71 -3.88 -17.20 3.27
C MET A 71 -2.47 -17.62 2.79
N GLY A 72 -1.52 -17.77 3.71
CA GLY A 72 -0.15 -18.17 3.39
C GLY A 72 0.71 -17.06 2.82
N VAL A 73 0.48 -15.83 3.26
CA VAL A 73 1.33 -14.69 2.92
C VAL A 73 2.39 -14.51 3.99
N ASP A 74 3.65 -14.53 3.57
CA ASP A 74 4.80 -14.34 4.45
C ASP A 74 5.21 -12.88 4.57
N PHE A 75 5.07 -12.11 3.47
CA PHE A 75 5.39 -10.69 3.38
C PHE A 75 4.21 -9.84 2.98
N ALA A 76 3.90 -8.85 3.79
CA ALA A 76 2.99 -7.76 3.45
C ALA A 76 3.78 -6.59 2.84
N LEU A 77 3.52 -6.28 1.58
CA LEU A 77 4.05 -5.09 0.92
C LEU A 77 3.13 -3.92 1.28
N MET A 78 3.62 -2.95 2.07
CA MET A 78 2.77 -1.93 2.67
C MET A 78 3.27 -0.52 2.38
N SER A 79 2.44 0.30 1.73
CA SER A 79 2.70 1.73 1.51
C SER A 79 2.50 2.50 2.81
N MET A 80 3.58 3.03 3.41
CA MET A 80 3.50 3.75 4.68
C MET A 80 4.63 4.75 4.91
N LEU A 81 5.65 4.77 4.03
CA LEU A 81 6.84 5.60 4.24
C LEU A 81 6.76 6.95 3.54
N ASP A 82 5.92 7.06 2.51
CA ASP A 82 5.80 8.29 1.75
C ASP A 82 5.04 9.36 2.55
N VAL A 83 5.60 10.57 2.54
CA VAL A 83 4.97 11.77 3.09
C VAL A 83 4.37 12.57 1.94
N LEU A 84 3.10 12.93 2.04
CA LEU A 84 2.39 13.67 0.99
C LEU A 84 2.95 15.07 0.85
N ARG A 85 3.52 15.39 -0.31
CA ARG A 85 4.08 16.72 -0.62
C ARG A 85 3.34 17.42 -1.77
N ASP A 86 2.99 16.67 -2.80
CA ASP A 86 2.22 17.20 -3.93
C ASP A 86 0.89 16.47 -4.05
N PRO A 87 -0.26 17.13 -3.81
CA PRO A 87 -1.58 16.49 -3.85
C PRO A 87 -2.02 16.06 -5.27
N ARG A 88 -1.26 16.44 -6.31
CA ARG A 88 -1.49 15.97 -7.69
C ARG A 88 -0.94 14.57 -7.92
N TRP A 89 -0.08 14.06 -7.02
CA TRP A 89 0.45 12.71 -7.11
C TRP A 89 -0.69 11.68 -7.00
N GLY A 90 -0.79 10.79 -8.01
CA GLY A 90 -1.88 9.82 -8.12
C GLY A 90 -1.94 8.77 -7.02
N ARG A 91 -0.90 8.68 -6.16
CA ARG A 91 -0.82 7.76 -5.02
C ARG A 91 -0.90 8.49 -3.66
N SER A 92 -1.44 9.70 -3.65
CA SER A 92 -1.55 10.52 -2.43
C SER A 92 -2.35 9.85 -1.31
N GLU A 93 -3.35 9.05 -1.65
CA GLU A 93 -4.16 8.34 -0.66
C GLU A 93 -3.40 7.21 0.06
N GLU A 94 -2.28 6.75 -0.48
CA GLU A 94 -1.41 5.77 0.20
C GLU A 94 -0.58 6.38 1.33
N CYS A 95 -0.44 7.72 1.36
CA CYS A 95 0.26 8.41 2.43
C CYS A 95 -0.65 8.58 3.66
N TYR A 96 -0.08 8.44 4.87
CA TYR A 96 -0.85 8.76 6.08
C TYR A 96 -1.06 10.26 6.26
N SER A 97 -0.08 11.11 5.84
CA SER A 97 -0.13 12.54 6.13
C SER A 97 0.91 13.32 5.32
N GLU A 98 0.76 14.64 5.32
CA GLU A 98 1.80 15.59 4.96
C GLU A 98 2.75 15.92 6.14
N ASP A 99 2.41 15.47 7.35
CA ASP A 99 3.22 15.63 8.55
C ASP A 99 4.14 14.40 8.75
N PRO A 100 5.48 14.56 8.74
CA PRO A 100 6.43 13.46 8.90
C PRO A 100 6.29 12.74 10.25
N TYR A 101 5.95 13.46 11.32
CA TYR A 101 5.79 12.86 12.64
C TYR A 101 4.53 11.97 12.70
N LEU A 102 3.40 12.48 12.22
CA LEU A 102 2.17 11.67 12.15
C LEU A 102 2.37 10.44 11.28
N SER A 103 2.98 10.62 10.09
CA SER A 103 3.31 9.50 9.20
C SER A 103 4.19 8.46 9.88
N ALA A 104 5.20 8.89 10.65
CA ALA A 104 6.07 8.00 11.42
C ALA A 104 5.30 7.22 12.51
N ARG A 105 4.39 7.87 13.24
CA ARG A 105 3.57 7.22 14.27
C ARG A 105 2.59 6.20 13.69
N MET A 106 1.98 6.52 12.54
CA MET A 106 1.08 5.61 11.84
C MET A 106 1.85 4.43 11.23
N ALA A 107 3.01 4.67 10.63
CA ALA A 107 3.88 3.62 10.09
C ALA A 107 4.32 2.63 11.19
N GLU A 108 4.78 3.13 12.33
CA GLU A 108 5.12 2.30 13.50
C GLU A 108 3.94 1.40 13.93
N ALA A 109 2.75 1.98 14.05
CA ALA A 109 1.54 1.27 14.47
C ALA A 109 1.14 0.18 13.45
N ALA A 110 1.20 0.48 12.16
CA ALA A 110 0.87 -0.45 11.09
C ALA A 110 1.85 -1.64 11.04
N VAL A 111 3.17 -1.39 11.15
CA VAL A 111 4.19 -2.45 11.22
C VAL A 111 3.93 -3.37 12.40
N ILE A 112 3.77 -2.80 13.61
CA ILE A 112 3.53 -3.59 14.82
C ILE A 112 2.24 -4.41 14.66
N GLY A 113 1.14 -3.79 14.22
CA GLY A 113 -0.14 -4.48 14.05
C GLY A 113 -0.08 -5.64 13.07
N MET A 114 0.59 -5.46 11.93
CA MET A 114 0.76 -6.52 10.93
C MET A 114 1.60 -7.68 11.49
N GLN A 115 2.78 -7.39 12.03
CA GLN A 115 3.73 -8.41 12.47
C GLN A 115 3.30 -9.17 13.73
N GLU A 116 2.48 -8.60 14.60
CA GLU A 116 1.82 -9.31 15.70
C GLU A 116 0.98 -10.51 15.25
N SER A 117 0.60 -10.55 14.00
CA SER A 117 -0.26 -11.59 13.42
C SER A 117 0.48 -12.58 12.53
N GLY A 118 1.79 -12.45 12.37
CA GLY A 118 2.66 -13.40 11.70
C GLY A 118 3.34 -12.96 10.42
N PRO A 119 2.70 -12.24 9.47
CA PRO A 119 3.40 -11.75 8.27
C PRO A 119 4.47 -10.72 8.62
N GLU A 120 5.59 -10.77 7.90
CA GLU A 120 6.61 -9.72 7.97
C GLU A 120 6.22 -8.53 7.08
N VAL A 121 6.72 -7.35 7.39
CA VAL A 121 6.45 -6.12 6.63
C VAL A 121 7.62 -5.76 5.74
N VAL A 122 7.33 -5.50 4.46
CA VAL A 122 8.18 -4.71 3.56
C VAL A 122 7.56 -3.32 3.48
N ALA A 123 8.19 -2.37 4.17
CA ALA A 123 7.71 -0.99 4.21
C ALA A 123 8.17 -0.23 2.96
N LYS A 124 7.28 0.54 2.35
CA LYS A 124 7.50 1.22 1.07
C LYS A 124 6.92 2.62 1.03
N HIS A 125 7.54 3.54 0.26
CA HIS A 125 8.72 3.38 -0.56
C HIS A 125 9.89 4.18 0.04
N PHE A 126 11.12 3.73 -0.14
CA PHE A 126 12.29 4.42 0.37
C PHE A 126 13.18 4.89 -0.79
N ALA A 127 13.28 6.21 -1.06
CA ALA A 127 12.66 7.29 -0.32
C ALA A 127 12.11 8.37 -1.24
N ALA A 128 11.22 9.19 -0.68
CA ALA A 128 10.75 10.42 -1.28
C ALA A 128 9.96 10.25 -2.62
N GLN A 129 9.25 9.14 -2.80
CA GLN A 129 8.42 8.94 -4.00
C GLN A 129 7.26 9.93 -4.06
N GLY A 130 6.74 10.36 -2.89
CA GLY A 130 5.72 11.40 -2.77
C GLY A 130 6.18 12.82 -3.11
N GLU A 131 7.49 13.04 -3.36
CA GLU A 131 8.12 14.31 -3.72
C GLU A 131 8.33 14.49 -5.23
N GLY A 132 7.74 13.62 -6.05
CA GLY A 132 7.94 13.63 -7.49
C GLY A 132 7.61 14.98 -8.15
N THR A 133 8.50 15.45 -9.03
CA THR A 133 8.34 16.73 -9.75
C THR A 133 7.01 16.77 -10.49
N GLY A 134 6.19 17.76 -10.19
CA GLY A 134 4.89 17.99 -10.84
C GLY A 134 3.81 16.98 -10.44
N GLY A 135 4.01 16.21 -9.36
CA GLY A 135 3.10 15.16 -8.93
C GLY A 135 3.10 13.92 -9.84
N VAL A 136 4.09 13.79 -10.72
CA VAL A 136 4.20 12.65 -11.64
C VAL A 136 4.86 11.48 -10.90
N ASN A 137 4.19 10.33 -10.85
CA ASN A 137 4.75 9.15 -10.19
C ASN A 137 6.07 8.71 -10.83
N ALA A 138 7.03 8.33 -10.00
CA ALA A 138 8.39 7.93 -10.39
C ALA A 138 9.25 9.03 -11.03
N SER A 139 8.79 10.29 -11.05
CA SER A 139 9.60 11.41 -11.51
C SER A 139 10.64 11.83 -10.47
N ALA A 140 11.61 12.64 -10.90
CA ALA A 140 12.72 13.09 -10.04
C ALA A 140 12.24 13.85 -8.79
N ALA A 141 12.75 13.46 -7.64
CA ALA A 141 12.67 14.23 -6.40
C ALA A 141 13.89 15.18 -6.33
N ARG A 142 13.66 16.49 -6.50
CA ARG A 142 14.72 17.50 -6.51
C ARG A 142 14.90 18.13 -5.14
N ILE A 143 15.36 17.31 -4.21
CA ILE A 143 15.50 17.69 -2.79
C ILE A 143 16.90 17.35 -2.29
N GLY A 144 17.34 18.11 -1.27
CA GLY A 144 18.63 17.90 -0.63
C GLY A 144 18.56 16.98 0.58
N GLU A 145 19.75 16.61 1.10
CA GLU A 145 19.89 15.72 2.25
C GLU A 145 19.15 16.21 3.51
N ARG A 146 19.14 17.52 3.78
CA ARG A 146 18.43 18.09 4.93
C ARG A 146 16.93 17.75 4.87
N GLU A 147 16.30 18.00 3.74
CA GLU A 147 14.87 17.78 3.55
C GLU A 147 14.53 16.27 3.60
N LEU A 148 15.39 15.42 3.04
CA LEU A 148 15.27 13.97 3.20
C LEU A 148 15.25 13.57 4.68
N ARG A 149 16.17 14.11 5.49
CA ARG A 149 16.30 13.80 6.92
C ARG A 149 15.15 14.34 7.77
N GLU A 150 14.66 15.51 7.44
CA GLU A 150 13.58 16.16 8.21
C GLU A 150 12.19 15.61 7.84
N ILE A 151 11.98 15.18 6.59
CA ILE A 151 10.64 14.84 6.07
C ILE A 151 10.52 13.36 5.73
N HIS A 152 11.42 12.81 4.89
CA HIS A 152 11.20 11.51 4.26
C HIS A 152 11.82 10.33 5.03
N PHE A 153 12.82 10.56 5.88
CA PHE A 153 13.44 9.50 6.66
C PHE A 153 12.70 9.15 7.97
N PRO A 154 11.98 10.04 8.65
CA PRO A 154 11.31 9.73 9.91
C PRO A 154 10.35 8.53 9.84
N PRO A 155 9.48 8.37 8.84
CA PRO A 155 8.62 7.19 8.73
C PRO A 155 9.42 5.89 8.55
N ALA A 156 10.50 5.91 7.76
CA ALA A 156 11.36 4.74 7.57
C ALA A 156 12.08 4.35 8.87
N ALA A 157 12.65 5.33 9.58
CA ALA A 157 13.27 5.09 10.88
C ALA A 157 12.29 4.51 11.90
N ALA A 158 11.03 4.97 11.90
CA ALA A 158 9.98 4.44 12.76
C ALA A 158 9.59 3.01 12.38
N ALA A 159 9.44 2.70 11.10
CA ALA A 159 9.14 1.36 10.61
C ALA A 159 10.28 0.35 10.94
N ILE A 160 11.55 0.76 10.76
CA ILE A 160 12.72 -0.05 11.11
C ILE A 160 12.74 -0.30 12.63
N LYS A 161 12.54 0.73 13.43
CA LYS A 161 12.48 0.60 14.91
C LYS A 161 11.33 -0.29 15.36
N ALA A 162 10.21 -0.29 14.65
CA ALA A 162 9.07 -1.17 14.88
C ALA A 162 9.34 -2.63 14.47
N GLY A 163 10.47 -2.91 13.82
CA GLY A 163 10.91 -4.25 13.46
C GLY A 163 10.56 -4.68 12.03
N ALA A 164 10.27 -3.75 11.11
CA ALA A 164 10.06 -4.09 9.70
C ALA A 164 11.25 -4.90 9.16
N LYS A 165 10.97 -6.02 8.50
CA LYS A 165 11.97 -6.96 7.98
C LYS A 165 12.37 -6.69 6.52
N GLY A 166 11.61 -5.85 5.83
CA GLY A 166 11.91 -5.41 4.48
C GLY A 166 11.71 -3.91 4.30
N ILE A 167 12.49 -3.32 3.40
CA ILE A 167 12.32 -1.97 2.88
C ILE A 167 12.31 -2.05 1.36
N MET A 168 11.34 -1.43 0.72
CA MET A 168 11.27 -1.35 -0.75
C MET A 168 11.87 -0.03 -1.22
N ALA A 169 12.88 -0.12 -2.09
CA ALA A 169 13.48 1.06 -2.72
C ALA A 169 12.47 1.74 -3.67
N ALA A 170 12.44 3.06 -3.67
CA ALA A 170 11.49 3.84 -4.46
C ALA A 170 11.89 3.94 -5.94
N TYR A 171 10.91 4.10 -6.83
CA TYR A 171 11.16 4.23 -8.28
C TYR A 171 11.95 5.46 -8.70
N ASN A 172 11.76 6.56 -7.97
CA ASN A 172 12.27 7.87 -8.36
C ASN A 172 13.80 7.98 -8.22
N GLU A 173 14.34 8.99 -8.86
CA GLU A 173 15.67 9.50 -8.55
C GLU A 173 15.61 10.60 -7.49
N ILE A 174 16.67 10.72 -6.70
CA ILE A 174 16.90 11.81 -5.77
C ILE A 174 18.13 12.57 -6.25
N ASP A 175 17.95 13.83 -6.60
CA ASP A 175 19.02 14.71 -7.12
C ASP A 175 19.86 14.04 -8.23
N GLY A 176 19.17 13.38 -9.18
CA GLY A 176 19.78 12.73 -10.33
C GLY A 176 20.32 11.31 -10.10
N VAL A 177 20.10 10.70 -8.92
CA VAL A 177 20.51 9.33 -8.62
C VAL A 177 19.28 8.48 -8.32
N TYR A 178 18.99 7.46 -9.14
CA TYR A 178 17.90 6.52 -8.88
C TYR A 178 18.06 5.84 -7.53
N CYS A 179 16.99 5.70 -6.76
CA CYS A 179 17.05 5.09 -5.43
C CYS A 179 17.66 3.69 -5.47
N HIS A 180 17.36 2.89 -6.50
CA HIS A 180 17.91 1.55 -6.69
C HIS A 180 19.42 1.54 -7.04
N ALA A 181 19.98 2.67 -7.44
CA ALA A 181 21.40 2.88 -7.73
C ALA A 181 22.10 3.76 -6.68
N ASN A 182 21.39 4.11 -5.60
CA ASN A 182 21.89 5.04 -4.60
C ASN A 182 22.49 4.32 -3.40
N ARG A 183 23.79 4.02 -3.48
CA ARG A 183 24.53 3.35 -2.42
C ARG A 183 24.49 4.12 -1.09
N TRP A 184 24.56 5.46 -1.11
CA TRP A 184 24.46 6.27 0.10
C TRP A 184 23.13 6.00 0.79
N LEU A 185 22.03 6.05 0.03
CA LEU A 185 20.69 5.84 0.55
C LEU A 185 20.53 4.43 1.15
N LEU A 186 20.89 3.38 0.39
CA LEU A 186 20.62 1.98 0.73
C LEU A 186 21.67 1.30 1.61
N ASN A 187 22.84 1.91 1.83
CA ASN A 187 23.85 1.37 2.74
C ASN A 187 24.22 2.33 3.85
N ASP A 188 24.55 3.60 3.53
CA ASP A 188 25.05 4.49 4.56
C ASP A 188 23.88 4.96 5.45
N VAL A 189 22.77 5.37 4.86
CA VAL A 189 21.59 5.83 5.62
C VAL A 189 20.88 4.66 6.29
N ILE A 190 20.24 3.75 5.50
CA ILE A 190 19.35 2.79 6.16
C ILE A 190 20.10 1.73 6.97
N ARG A 191 21.21 1.20 6.47
CA ARG A 191 21.93 0.13 7.18
C ARG A 191 22.81 0.64 8.30
N LYS A 192 23.65 1.66 8.03
CA LYS A 192 24.63 2.12 9.04
C LYS A 192 24.02 3.12 10.02
N GLU A 193 23.29 4.13 9.54
CA GLU A 193 22.73 5.15 10.43
C GLU A 193 21.44 4.69 11.13
N MET A 194 20.50 4.06 10.39
CA MET A 194 19.23 3.59 10.95
C MET A 194 19.32 2.16 11.53
N GLY A 195 20.43 1.43 11.28
CA GLY A 195 20.64 0.09 11.84
C GLY A 195 19.79 -1.01 11.20
N PHE A 196 19.33 -0.85 9.97
CA PHE A 196 18.50 -1.83 9.29
C PHE A 196 19.31 -3.06 8.85
N ASP A 197 18.93 -4.23 9.32
CA ASP A 197 19.54 -5.53 9.03
C ASP A 197 18.72 -6.45 8.12
N GLY A 198 17.47 -6.08 7.82
CA GLY A 198 16.56 -6.81 6.95
C GLY A 198 16.91 -6.74 5.46
N ILE A 199 15.98 -7.15 4.61
CA ILE A 199 16.14 -7.15 3.15
C ILE A 199 15.77 -5.80 2.52
N VAL A 200 16.51 -5.38 1.50
CA VAL A 200 16.10 -4.31 0.59
C VAL A 200 15.56 -4.95 -0.68
N MET A 201 14.29 -4.70 -0.96
CA MET A 201 13.59 -5.18 -2.15
C MET A 201 13.51 -4.05 -3.19
N SER A 202 13.59 -4.38 -4.47
CA SER A 202 13.23 -3.42 -5.51
C SER A 202 11.71 -3.20 -5.55
N ASP A 203 11.27 -2.06 -6.06
CA ASP A 203 9.91 -1.94 -6.56
C ASP A 203 9.75 -2.71 -7.88
N GLY A 204 8.51 -2.99 -8.30
CA GLY A 204 8.24 -3.87 -9.43
C GLY A 204 8.94 -3.43 -10.72
N VAL A 205 9.83 -4.29 -11.25
CA VAL A 205 10.59 -4.04 -12.50
C VAL A 205 11.48 -2.79 -12.44
N ALA A 206 11.78 -2.26 -11.26
CA ALA A 206 12.49 -0.98 -11.13
C ALA A 206 13.98 -1.07 -11.42
N ILE A 207 14.61 -2.24 -11.21
CA ILE A 207 16.01 -2.44 -11.59
C ILE A 207 16.15 -2.43 -13.11
N ASP A 208 15.19 -3.02 -13.82
CA ASP A 208 15.22 -3.03 -15.30
C ASP A 208 15.04 -1.63 -15.89
N GLN A 209 14.39 -0.70 -15.18
CA GLN A 209 14.30 0.70 -15.61
C GLN A 209 15.65 1.42 -15.61
N LEU A 210 16.65 0.94 -14.84
CA LEU A 210 18.00 1.46 -14.89
C LEU A 210 18.67 1.27 -16.28
N ASP A 211 18.11 0.40 -17.13
CA ASP A 211 18.58 0.22 -18.51
C ASP A 211 18.53 1.51 -19.32
N SER A 212 17.62 2.42 -18.99
CA SER A 212 17.57 3.76 -19.58
C SER A 212 18.87 4.55 -19.38
N MET A 213 19.60 4.27 -18.30
CA MET A 213 20.86 4.91 -17.94
C MET A 213 22.07 4.05 -18.34
N THR A 214 21.99 2.73 -18.11
CA THR A 214 23.14 1.81 -18.27
C THR A 214 23.26 1.25 -19.68
N GLY A 215 22.14 1.14 -20.41
CA GLY A 215 22.05 0.51 -21.72
C GLY A 215 22.25 -1.02 -21.69
N ASP A 216 22.39 -1.64 -20.53
CA ASP A 216 22.70 -3.07 -20.37
C ASP A 216 22.09 -3.60 -19.07
N ASN A 217 21.13 -4.50 -19.19
CA ASN A 217 20.41 -5.09 -18.07
C ASN A 217 21.32 -5.85 -17.07
N VAL A 218 22.44 -6.43 -17.52
CA VAL A 218 23.45 -7.03 -16.64
C VAL A 218 24.14 -5.97 -15.78
N VAL A 219 24.41 -4.80 -16.37
CA VAL A 219 25.02 -3.66 -15.66
C VAL A 219 24.01 -3.08 -14.68
N SER A 220 22.73 -2.99 -15.04
CA SER A 220 21.65 -2.54 -14.15
C SER A 220 21.52 -3.41 -12.92
N GLY A 221 21.51 -4.74 -13.07
CA GLY A 221 21.49 -5.69 -11.97
C GLY A 221 22.71 -5.59 -11.07
N ALA A 222 23.90 -5.47 -11.67
CA ALA A 222 25.15 -5.28 -10.94
C ALA A 222 25.14 -3.98 -10.10
N LEU A 223 24.67 -2.88 -10.69
CA LEU A 223 24.59 -1.57 -10.03
C LEU A 223 23.63 -1.60 -8.85
N ALA A 224 22.45 -2.17 -9.02
CA ALA A 224 21.45 -2.30 -7.97
C ALA A 224 21.96 -3.15 -6.79
N LEU A 225 22.57 -4.32 -7.07
CA LEU A 225 23.19 -5.17 -6.03
C LEU A 225 24.30 -4.43 -5.28
N GLN A 226 25.21 -3.74 -5.99
CA GLN A 226 26.29 -2.94 -5.40
C GLN A 226 25.75 -1.77 -4.56
N SER A 227 24.61 -1.26 -4.91
CA SER A 227 23.93 -0.17 -4.18
C SER A 227 23.20 -0.65 -2.94
N GLY A 228 22.97 -1.96 -2.79
CA GLY A 228 22.41 -2.53 -1.57
C GLY A 228 21.03 -3.17 -1.72
N VAL A 229 20.51 -3.35 -2.94
CA VAL A 229 19.31 -4.13 -3.20
C VAL A 229 19.61 -5.61 -3.06
N ASP A 230 18.81 -6.33 -2.29
CA ASP A 230 18.99 -7.77 -2.02
C ASP A 230 18.07 -8.65 -2.84
N VAL A 231 16.85 -8.15 -3.16
CA VAL A 231 15.78 -8.92 -3.83
C VAL A 231 15.17 -8.09 -4.95
N GLY A 232 15.12 -8.64 -6.15
CA GLY A 232 14.36 -8.07 -7.27
C GLY A 232 12.88 -8.45 -7.20
N LEU A 233 11.99 -7.51 -7.52
CA LEU A 233 10.56 -7.77 -7.67
C LEU A 233 10.20 -7.76 -9.17
N TRP A 234 10.18 -8.96 -9.77
CA TRP A 234 9.93 -9.22 -11.20
C TRP A 234 11.00 -8.68 -12.16
N ASP A 235 12.17 -8.27 -11.66
CA ASP A 235 13.26 -7.75 -12.46
C ASP A 235 13.98 -8.90 -13.21
N GLU A 236 14.20 -8.75 -14.51
CA GLU A 236 15.04 -9.66 -15.29
C GLU A 236 16.53 -9.50 -14.98
N ALA A 237 16.94 -8.29 -14.59
CA ALA A 237 18.32 -7.93 -14.32
C ALA A 237 18.95 -8.78 -13.21
N PHE A 238 18.20 -9.11 -12.14
CA PHE A 238 18.68 -9.97 -11.07
C PHE A 238 18.82 -11.44 -11.50
N GLY A 239 18.08 -11.89 -12.51
CA GLY A 239 18.30 -13.18 -13.15
C GLY A 239 19.62 -13.28 -13.90
N LYS A 240 20.32 -12.15 -14.14
CA LYS A 240 21.58 -12.06 -14.89
C LYS A 240 22.80 -11.81 -14.00
N LEU A 241 22.69 -11.92 -12.69
CA LEU A 241 23.81 -11.69 -11.75
C LEU A 241 24.96 -12.69 -11.94
N GLU A 242 24.72 -13.92 -12.38
CA GLU A 242 25.77 -14.84 -12.76
C GLU A 242 26.63 -14.29 -13.92
N GLU A 243 26.00 -13.70 -14.92
CA GLU A 243 26.71 -13.02 -16.02
C GLU A 243 27.48 -11.80 -15.50
N ALA A 244 26.92 -11.06 -14.56
CA ALA A 244 27.58 -9.92 -13.93
C ALA A 244 28.89 -10.35 -13.22
N VAL A 245 28.88 -11.51 -12.53
CA VAL A 245 30.09 -12.10 -11.93
C VAL A 245 31.11 -12.49 -13.03
N ARG A 246 30.66 -13.20 -14.08
CA ARG A 246 31.53 -13.61 -15.19
C ARG A 246 32.18 -12.42 -15.89
N ARG A 247 31.47 -11.30 -16.00
CA ARG A 247 31.98 -10.03 -16.57
C ARG A 247 32.82 -9.22 -15.59
N GLY A 248 32.99 -9.67 -14.33
CA GLY A 248 33.75 -8.97 -13.29
C GLY A 248 33.09 -7.68 -12.79
N LEU A 249 31.78 -7.50 -13.04
CA LEU A 249 31.03 -6.32 -12.58
C LEU A 249 30.71 -6.41 -11.07
N VAL A 250 30.47 -7.60 -10.56
CA VAL A 250 30.22 -7.85 -9.13
C VAL A 250 31.08 -9.02 -8.65
N LYS A 251 31.37 -9.03 -7.34
CA LYS A 251 32.02 -10.16 -6.69
C LYS A 251 30.94 -11.13 -6.16
N GLU A 252 31.22 -12.44 -6.21
CA GLU A 252 30.34 -13.47 -5.66
C GLU A 252 29.94 -13.18 -4.20
N ALA A 253 30.89 -12.72 -3.38
CA ALA A 253 30.65 -12.33 -1.99
C ALA A 253 29.56 -11.24 -1.81
N GLN A 254 29.24 -10.44 -2.82
CA GLN A 254 28.15 -9.47 -2.76
C GLN A 254 26.80 -10.17 -2.95
N ILE A 255 26.74 -11.18 -3.80
CA ILE A 255 25.58 -12.06 -3.94
C ILE A 255 25.37 -12.86 -2.65
N ASP A 256 26.44 -13.46 -2.10
CA ASP A 256 26.40 -14.20 -0.84
C ASP A 256 25.81 -13.37 0.29
N GLN A 257 26.15 -12.08 0.35
CA GLN A 257 25.61 -11.18 1.37
C GLN A 257 24.10 -10.94 1.22
N ALA A 258 23.60 -10.77 -0.01
CA ALA A 258 22.17 -10.62 -0.27
C ALA A 258 21.42 -11.93 0.02
N VAL A 259 21.98 -13.05 -0.43
CA VAL A 259 21.43 -14.40 -0.15
C VAL A 259 21.39 -14.68 1.34
N LEU A 260 22.45 -14.32 2.09
CA LEU A 260 22.49 -14.50 3.54
C LEU A 260 21.33 -13.81 4.24
N ARG A 261 21.00 -12.56 3.86
CA ARG A 261 19.87 -11.84 4.45
C ARG A 261 18.53 -12.55 4.18
N VAL A 262 18.32 -12.98 2.94
CA VAL A 262 17.10 -13.71 2.56
C VAL A 262 17.01 -15.05 3.30
N LEU A 263 18.08 -15.81 3.37
CA LEU A 263 18.10 -17.09 4.06
C LEU A 263 17.92 -16.93 5.57
N THR A 264 18.58 -15.93 6.19
CA THR A 264 18.40 -15.62 7.61
C THR A 264 16.91 -15.42 7.93
N LEU A 265 16.21 -14.64 7.10
CA LEU A 265 14.80 -14.39 7.29
C LEU A 265 13.95 -15.65 7.14
N LYS A 266 14.28 -16.52 6.17
CA LYS A 266 13.59 -17.82 6.02
C LYS A 266 13.80 -18.73 7.23
N PHE A 267 15.02 -18.72 7.83
CA PHE A 267 15.30 -19.46 9.06
C PHE A 267 14.56 -18.86 10.27
N GLU A 268 14.58 -17.54 10.43
CA GLU A 268 13.85 -16.85 11.52
C GLU A 268 12.34 -17.16 11.49
N ARG A 269 11.77 -17.33 10.30
CA ARG A 269 10.37 -17.72 10.11
C ARG A 269 10.13 -19.22 10.30
N GLY A 270 11.16 -20.03 10.47
CA GLY A 270 11.04 -21.48 10.61
C GLY A 270 10.58 -22.20 9.34
N LEU A 271 10.76 -21.59 8.16
CA LEU A 271 10.26 -22.16 6.90
C LEU A 271 10.95 -23.48 6.51
N PHE A 272 12.17 -23.73 6.99
CA PHE A 272 12.88 -24.98 6.72
C PHE A 272 12.32 -26.14 7.53
N GLU A 273 11.88 -25.89 8.75
CA GLU A 273 11.28 -26.88 9.66
C GLU A 273 9.78 -27.04 9.40
N HIS A 274 9.10 -25.94 9.05
CA HIS A 274 7.65 -25.88 8.90
C HIS A 274 7.26 -25.17 7.60
N PRO A 275 7.56 -25.76 6.41
CA PRO A 275 7.28 -25.13 5.13
C PRO A 275 5.79 -25.10 4.75
N TYR A 276 4.98 -25.88 5.44
CA TYR A 276 3.56 -26.05 5.13
C TYR A 276 2.67 -25.44 6.21
N LEU A 277 1.52 -24.92 5.80
CA LEU A 277 0.45 -24.47 6.68
C LEU A 277 -0.50 -25.61 6.99
N GLU A 278 -1.05 -25.63 8.20
CA GLU A 278 -2.14 -26.51 8.55
C GLU A 278 -3.38 -26.16 7.74
N GLU A 279 -3.89 -27.12 6.93
CA GLU A 279 -5.03 -26.88 6.05
C GLU A 279 -6.36 -26.85 6.81
N GLU A 280 -6.44 -27.53 7.97
CA GLU A 280 -7.63 -27.53 8.82
C GLU A 280 -7.77 -26.20 9.56
N GLY A 281 -9.02 -25.73 9.72
CA GLY A 281 -9.33 -24.53 10.47
C GLY A 281 -9.16 -23.21 9.68
N GLU A 282 -9.51 -23.18 8.39
CA GLU A 282 -9.70 -21.91 7.71
C GLU A 282 -10.67 -21.03 8.50
N ILE A 283 -10.15 -19.93 9.02
CA ILE A 283 -11.00 -18.93 9.68
C ILE A 283 -11.77 -18.23 8.56
N HIS A 284 -13.03 -18.55 8.42
CA HIS A 284 -13.95 -17.75 7.63
C HIS A 284 -14.13 -16.43 8.38
N MET A 285 -13.40 -15.41 7.97
CA MET A 285 -13.61 -14.07 8.51
C MET A 285 -14.86 -13.51 7.83
N ASP A 286 -15.88 -13.22 8.61
CA ASP A 286 -17.05 -12.49 8.13
C ASP A 286 -16.67 -11.01 7.97
N TYR A 287 -16.23 -10.65 6.78
CA TYR A 287 -15.81 -9.29 6.43
C TYR A 287 -16.95 -8.29 6.39
N ALA A 288 -18.19 -8.75 6.39
CA ALA A 288 -19.37 -7.89 6.54
C ALA A 288 -19.46 -7.28 7.95
N GLN A 289 -18.76 -7.89 8.93
CA GLN A 289 -18.64 -7.38 10.29
C GLN A 289 -17.20 -6.94 10.55
N ASN A 290 -16.85 -5.78 10.04
CA ASN A 290 -15.51 -5.23 10.09
C ASN A 290 -15.45 -3.98 11.00
N PRO A 291 -15.47 -4.16 12.34
CA PRO A 291 -15.61 -3.04 13.26
C PRO A 291 -14.41 -2.08 13.19
N GLU A 292 -13.19 -2.57 13.00
CA GLU A 292 -11.99 -1.72 12.98
C GLU A 292 -11.96 -0.84 11.73
N SER A 293 -12.30 -1.39 10.54
CA SER A 293 -12.38 -0.61 9.31
C SER A 293 -13.49 0.43 9.36
N VAL A 294 -14.68 0.05 9.86
CA VAL A 294 -15.81 0.97 10.03
C VAL A 294 -15.46 2.08 11.03
N GLN A 295 -14.76 1.75 12.12
CA GLN A 295 -14.35 2.75 13.11
C GLN A 295 -13.32 3.73 12.53
N LEU A 296 -12.29 3.23 11.83
CA LEU A 296 -11.34 4.09 11.09
C LEU A 296 -12.07 5.03 10.12
N ALA A 297 -13.03 4.50 9.35
CA ALA A 297 -13.79 5.30 8.40
C ALA A 297 -14.59 6.41 9.11
N ARG A 298 -15.21 6.12 10.25
CA ARG A 298 -15.98 7.11 11.02
C ARG A 298 -15.11 8.20 11.61
N GLU A 299 -13.97 7.83 12.19
CA GLU A 299 -13.05 8.77 12.83
C GLU A 299 -12.28 9.62 11.83
N GLY A 300 -11.98 9.07 10.65
CA GLY A 300 -11.23 9.76 9.61
C GLY A 300 -12.06 10.77 8.79
N LEU A 301 -13.39 10.80 8.93
CA LEU A 301 -14.24 11.75 8.23
C LEU A 301 -14.06 13.17 8.78
N VAL A 302 -13.65 14.11 7.93
CA VAL A 302 -13.41 15.50 8.28
C VAL A 302 -14.50 16.40 7.72
N ILE A 303 -15.18 17.17 8.60
CA ILE A 303 -16.17 18.17 8.20
C ILE A 303 -15.44 19.51 7.98
N LEU A 304 -15.25 19.89 6.72
CA LEU A 304 -14.57 21.14 6.37
C LEU A 304 -15.47 22.39 6.52
N GLN A 305 -16.78 22.23 6.38
CA GLN A 305 -17.73 23.32 6.50
C GLN A 305 -19.12 22.78 6.90
N ASN A 306 -19.78 23.47 7.82
CA ASN A 306 -21.16 23.19 8.24
C ASN A 306 -21.94 24.49 8.44
N LYS A 307 -22.20 25.21 7.32
CA LYS A 307 -23.01 26.43 7.34
C LYS A 307 -24.45 26.10 7.76
N ASN A 308 -25.01 26.97 8.59
CA ASN A 308 -26.38 26.83 9.11
C ASN A 308 -26.61 25.53 9.90
N GLN A 309 -25.58 24.87 10.36
CA GLN A 309 -25.68 23.60 11.13
C GLN A 309 -26.55 22.54 10.45
N VAL A 310 -26.38 22.36 9.14
CA VAL A 310 -27.12 21.36 8.35
C VAL A 310 -26.77 19.94 8.78
N LEU A 311 -25.55 19.72 9.20
CA LEU A 311 -25.09 18.42 9.74
C LEU A 311 -25.06 18.48 11.29
N PRO A 312 -25.40 17.40 11.99
CA PRO A 312 -25.86 16.10 11.46
C PRO A 312 -27.27 16.18 10.89
N PHE A 313 -27.52 15.45 9.79
CA PHE A 313 -28.83 15.37 9.13
C PHE A 313 -29.51 14.07 9.53
N TRP A 314 -30.51 14.19 10.38
CA TRP A 314 -31.19 13.04 10.97
C TRP A 314 -32.36 12.53 10.13
N GLU A 315 -32.70 11.25 10.21
CA GLU A 315 -33.78 10.59 9.49
C GLU A 315 -35.13 11.34 9.67
N ASN A 316 -35.46 11.75 10.90
CA ASN A 316 -36.65 12.49 11.20
C ASN A 316 -36.72 13.89 10.55
N GLN A 317 -35.58 14.48 10.23
CA GLN A 317 -35.51 15.76 9.49
C GLN A 317 -35.64 15.55 7.98
N ALA A 318 -35.31 14.35 7.50
CA ALA A 318 -35.38 13.97 6.10
C ALA A 318 -36.74 13.41 5.67
N SER A 319 -37.55 12.91 6.63
CA SER A 319 -38.83 12.28 6.33
C SER A 319 -39.71 13.19 5.50
N GLY A 320 -40.21 12.67 4.35
CA GLY A 320 -41.01 13.39 3.39
C GLY A 320 -40.29 14.46 2.55
N LYS A 321 -38.96 14.60 2.74
CA LYS A 321 -38.13 15.50 1.93
C LYS A 321 -37.60 14.81 0.69
N LYS A 322 -37.29 15.61 -0.31
CA LYS A 322 -36.54 15.17 -1.50
C LYS A 322 -35.05 15.41 -1.29
N ILE A 323 -34.24 14.42 -1.64
CA ILE A 323 -32.80 14.45 -1.49
C ILE A 323 -32.19 14.21 -2.88
N ALA A 324 -31.37 15.14 -3.36
CA ALA A 324 -30.58 14.95 -4.56
C ALA A 324 -29.17 14.47 -4.16
N VAL A 325 -28.74 13.33 -4.70
CA VAL A 325 -27.38 12.79 -4.59
C VAL A 325 -26.73 12.97 -5.95
N VAL A 326 -25.72 13.84 -6.03
CA VAL A 326 -25.13 14.29 -7.30
C VAL A 326 -23.67 13.93 -7.37
N GLY A 327 -23.25 13.41 -8.51
CA GLY A 327 -21.83 13.17 -8.81
C GLY A 327 -21.56 11.75 -9.29
N PRO A 328 -20.48 11.56 -10.07
CA PRO A 328 -20.15 10.28 -10.70
C PRO A 328 -19.80 9.17 -9.69
N ASN A 329 -19.26 9.53 -8.53
CA ASN A 329 -18.81 8.58 -7.51
C ASN A 329 -19.91 8.19 -6.51
N ALA A 330 -21.09 8.80 -6.59
CA ALA A 330 -22.14 8.56 -5.61
C ALA A 330 -22.73 7.14 -5.71
N ASP A 331 -22.72 6.54 -6.92
CA ASP A 331 -23.21 5.19 -7.18
C ASP A 331 -22.20 4.35 -8.00
N ASP A 332 -20.93 4.51 -7.72
CA ASP A 332 -19.86 3.73 -8.34
C ASP A 332 -18.93 3.16 -7.27
N LEU A 333 -19.07 1.86 -7.00
CA LEU A 333 -18.29 1.18 -5.97
C LEU A 333 -16.78 1.22 -6.27
N TYR A 334 -16.39 1.01 -7.53
CA TYR A 334 -14.98 1.01 -7.92
C TYR A 334 -14.31 2.35 -7.64
N ASN A 335 -14.98 3.46 -7.92
CA ASN A 335 -14.45 4.81 -7.68
C ASN A 335 -14.40 5.19 -6.18
N GLN A 336 -15.04 4.43 -5.31
CA GLN A 336 -14.97 4.62 -3.85
C GLN A 336 -13.78 3.87 -3.23
N LEU A 337 -13.18 2.94 -3.98
CA LEU A 337 -12.01 2.21 -3.55
C LEU A 337 -10.75 3.02 -3.88
N GLY A 338 -9.76 2.94 -3.00
CA GLY A 338 -8.42 3.47 -3.26
C GLY A 338 -7.57 2.50 -4.07
N ASP A 339 -6.31 2.83 -4.22
CA ASP A 339 -5.31 1.96 -4.84
C ASP A 339 -4.95 0.79 -3.90
N TYR A 340 -4.47 -0.31 -4.45
CA TYR A 340 -4.08 -1.52 -3.70
C TYR A 340 -5.14 -2.04 -2.71
N THR A 341 -6.42 -1.87 -3.03
CA THR A 341 -7.52 -2.39 -2.23
C THR A 341 -7.91 -3.81 -2.67
N PRO A 342 -8.54 -4.61 -1.79
CA PRO A 342 -9.20 -5.83 -2.21
C PRO A 342 -10.23 -5.56 -3.31
N PRO A 343 -10.28 -6.37 -4.38
CA PRO A 343 -11.34 -6.23 -5.37
C PRO A 343 -12.69 -6.65 -4.77
N LEU A 344 -13.70 -5.79 -4.87
CA LEU A 344 -15.06 -6.06 -4.40
C LEU A 344 -16.00 -6.38 -5.58
N ARG A 345 -16.93 -7.31 -5.36
CA ARG A 345 -18.08 -7.45 -6.23
C ARG A 345 -19.08 -6.34 -5.94
N ARG A 346 -19.94 -6.01 -6.91
CA ARG A 346 -20.94 -4.96 -6.70
C ARG A 346 -21.85 -5.23 -5.49
N ASP A 347 -22.19 -6.47 -5.26
CA ASP A 347 -23.08 -6.90 -4.17
C ASP A 347 -22.40 -6.98 -2.80
N ASP A 348 -21.06 -6.91 -2.76
CA ASP A 348 -20.27 -6.96 -1.52
C ASP A 348 -19.97 -5.57 -0.95
N GLY A 349 -20.36 -4.50 -1.66
CA GLY A 349 -20.12 -3.12 -1.26
C GLY A 349 -21.36 -2.25 -1.25
N ILE A 350 -21.33 -1.21 -0.44
CA ILE A 350 -22.39 -0.22 -0.31
C ILE A 350 -21.88 1.11 -0.84
N THR A 351 -22.54 1.65 -1.87
CA THR A 351 -22.22 2.99 -2.38
C THR A 351 -22.78 4.09 -1.47
N VAL A 352 -22.36 5.34 -1.68
CA VAL A 352 -22.93 6.49 -0.96
C VAL A 352 -24.45 6.55 -1.19
N LEU A 353 -24.90 6.32 -2.43
CA LEU A 353 -26.32 6.28 -2.77
C LEU A 353 -27.07 5.15 -2.04
N ASP A 354 -26.48 3.94 -1.99
CA ASP A 354 -27.05 2.81 -1.26
C ASP A 354 -27.16 3.12 0.24
N GLY A 355 -26.11 3.67 0.83
CA GLY A 355 -26.09 4.09 2.24
C GLY A 355 -27.15 5.14 2.55
N MET A 356 -27.32 6.14 1.68
CA MET A 356 -28.38 7.15 1.82
C MET A 356 -29.77 6.51 1.79
N LYS A 357 -30.04 5.59 0.85
CA LYS A 357 -31.32 4.88 0.75
C LYS A 357 -31.60 3.98 1.95
N LEU A 358 -30.56 3.39 2.54
CA LEU A 358 -30.71 2.56 3.75
C LEU A 358 -31.13 3.37 4.98
N ILE A 359 -30.61 4.61 5.10
CA ILE A 359 -30.89 5.51 6.24
C ILE A 359 -32.17 6.28 6.03
N PHE A 360 -32.38 6.90 4.88
CA PHE A 360 -33.48 7.82 4.60
C PHE A 360 -34.61 7.13 3.84
N LYS A 361 -35.18 6.08 4.40
CA LYS A 361 -36.18 5.20 3.76
C LYS A 361 -37.47 5.90 3.34
N GLU A 362 -37.90 6.95 4.07
CA GLU A 362 -39.13 7.72 3.80
C GLU A 362 -38.88 8.95 2.94
N SER A 363 -37.66 9.14 2.45
CA SER A 363 -37.29 10.27 1.59
C SER A 363 -37.34 9.89 0.12
N ASP A 364 -37.66 10.84 -0.74
CA ASP A 364 -37.54 10.69 -2.19
C ASP A 364 -36.09 11.01 -2.60
N ILE A 365 -35.29 9.96 -2.80
CA ILE A 365 -33.87 10.10 -3.16
C ILE A 365 -33.70 9.98 -4.65
N ARG A 366 -33.22 11.03 -5.30
CA ARG A 366 -32.87 11.04 -6.71
C ARG A 366 -31.37 11.11 -6.92
N PHE A 367 -30.82 10.13 -7.66
CA PHE A 367 -29.43 10.15 -8.12
C PHE A 367 -29.32 10.88 -9.45
N LEU A 368 -28.30 11.71 -9.58
CA LEU A 368 -27.94 12.45 -10.77
C LEU A 368 -26.46 12.33 -11.04
N GLN A 369 -26.09 11.82 -12.21
CA GLN A 369 -24.69 11.65 -12.61
C GLN A 369 -23.91 12.98 -12.58
N GLY A 370 -24.52 14.09 -12.99
CA GLY A 370 -23.93 15.42 -13.00
C GLY A 370 -22.78 15.61 -13.99
N CYS A 371 -21.78 14.74 -13.95
CA CYS A 371 -20.64 14.73 -14.89
C CYS A 371 -20.02 13.34 -14.99
N TYR A 372 -19.09 13.16 -15.93
CA TYR A 372 -18.18 12.01 -15.95
C TYR A 372 -16.83 12.39 -15.35
N LEU A 373 -16.03 11.40 -14.91
CA LEU A 373 -14.70 11.64 -14.33
C LEU A 373 -13.72 12.27 -15.32
N ARG A 374 -13.79 11.89 -16.60
CA ARG A 374 -12.83 12.28 -17.64
C ARG A 374 -13.46 12.94 -18.86
N LYS A 375 -14.77 13.12 -18.87
CA LYS A 375 -15.53 13.70 -20.01
C LYS A 375 -16.49 14.75 -19.49
N ARG A 376 -16.48 15.92 -20.11
CA ARG A 376 -17.49 16.96 -19.88
C ARG A 376 -18.79 16.60 -20.62
N ASP A 377 -19.90 16.74 -19.94
CA ASP A 377 -21.24 16.60 -20.50
C ASP A 377 -22.18 17.70 -19.97
N GLU A 378 -22.50 18.65 -20.85
CA GLU A 378 -23.31 19.82 -20.49
C GLU A 378 -24.77 19.45 -20.17
N ASN A 379 -25.29 18.36 -20.72
CA ASN A 379 -26.65 17.96 -20.48
C ASN A 379 -26.82 17.37 -19.08
N LEU A 380 -25.89 16.53 -18.65
CA LEU A 380 -25.83 15.98 -17.29
C LEU A 380 -25.68 17.11 -16.25
N LEU A 381 -24.85 18.09 -16.54
CA LEU A 381 -24.65 19.23 -15.65
C LEU A 381 -25.95 20.08 -15.56
N LYS A 382 -26.60 20.37 -16.69
CA LYS A 382 -27.87 21.12 -16.72
C LYS A 382 -28.96 20.40 -15.93
N GLU A 383 -29.12 19.10 -16.14
CA GLU A 383 -30.10 18.29 -15.40
C GLU A 383 -29.84 18.39 -13.88
N ALA A 384 -28.60 18.22 -13.44
CA ALA A 384 -28.26 18.34 -12.03
C ALA A 384 -28.57 19.73 -11.46
N VAL A 385 -28.23 20.79 -12.20
CA VAL A 385 -28.48 22.18 -11.80
C VAL A 385 -30.01 22.45 -11.72
N GLU A 386 -30.77 22.01 -12.71
CA GLU A 386 -32.22 22.16 -12.71
C GLU A 386 -32.88 21.54 -11.49
N VAL A 387 -32.51 20.28 -11.19
CA VAL A 387 -33.05 19.57 -10.03
C VAL A 387 -32.67 20.24 -8.71
N CYS A 388 -31.41 20.65 -8.55
CA CYS A 388 -30.92 21.29 -7.31
C CYS A 388 -31.41 22.73 -7.13
N SER A 389 -31.86 23.42 -8.22
CA SER A 389 -32.23 24.84 -8.18
C SER A 389 -33.74 25.06 -7.96
N HIS A 390 -34.59 24.04 -8.07
CA HIS A 390 -36.03 24.19 -7.92
C HIS A 390 -36.48 24.09 -6.45
N PRO A 391 -36.97 25.18 -5.82
CA PRO A 391 -37.33 25.19 -4.40
C PRO A 391 -38.45 24.22 -3.99
N ALA A 392 -39.23 23.75 -4.95
CA ALA A 392 -40.31 22.78 -4.74
C ALA A 392 -39.95 21.35 -5.14
N GLY A 393 -38.71 21.15 -5.57
CA GLY A 393 -38.25 19.89 -6.15
C GLY A 393 -37.40 19.05 -5.24
N TYR A 394 -36.29 19.57 -4.71
CA TYR A 394 -35.29 18.77 -3.98
C TYR A 394 -34.55 19.62 -2.97
#